data_12234504060283cd727fcdd7b8aff03a
#
_entry.id   12234504060283cd727fcdd7b8aff03a
#
_cell.length_a   1.000
_cell.length_b   1.000
_cell.length_c   1.000
_cell.angle_alpha   90.00
_cell.angle_beta   90.00
_cell.angle_gamma   90.00
#
_symmetry.space_group_name_H-M   'P 1'
#
loop_
_entity.id
_entity.type
_entity.pdbx_description
1 polymer ?
#
loop_
_entity_poly.entity_id
_entity_poly.type
_entity_poly.pdbx_seq_one_letter_code
_entity_poly.pdbx_strand_id
1 'polypeptide(L)'
;MKYTQITIQVKEQNEQTRLIEAVDKSVRAYTDTRGFPGLAVHREYKHKRMWTITHIHTGAAVGRMRNTRQEAVKDATWIAALTDWDKVRSAGDVTDEVKQAVRRRILG
;
A
#
# COMPACT_ATOMS: atom_id res chain seq x y z
N MET A 1 -2.63 -10.87 -13.18
CA MET A 1 -3.02 -9.59 -12.56
C MET A 1 -4.50 -9.35 -12.77
N LYS A 2 -5.23 -9.05 -11.74
CA LYS A 2 -6.68 -8.82 -11.80
C LYS A 2 -7.10 -7.71 -10.84
N TYR A 3 -8.29 -7.11 -11.11
CA TYR A 3 -8.92 -6.17 -10.19
C TYR A 3 -9.73 -6.92 -9.13
N THR A 4 -9.66 -6.42 -7.90
CA THR A 4 -10.49 -6.89 -6.79
C THR A 4 -10.76 -5.73 -5.83
N GLN A 5 -11.74 -5.90 -4.95
CA GLN A 5 -12.00 -4.93 -3.89
C GLN A 5 -11.10 -5.24 -2.70
N ILE A 6 -10.44 -4.22 -2.16
CA ILE A 6 -9.66 -4.30 -0.92
C ILE A 6 -10.10 -3.23 0.05
N THR A 7 -9.80 -3.41 1.33
CA THR A 7 -10.01 -2.39 2.35
C THR A 7 -8.70 -1.68 2.64
N ILE A 8 -8.72 -0.35 2.60
CA ILE A 8 -7.57 0.48 2.96
C ILE A 8 -7.91 1.33 4.18
N GLN A 9 -6.88 1.75 4.92
CA GLN A 9 -7.03 2.70 6.00
C GLN A 9 -6.67 4.10 5.54
N VAL A 10 -7.59 5.04 5.75
CA VAL A 10 -7.42 6.45 5.40
C VAL A 10 -7.58 7.28 6.65
N LYS A 11 -6.71 8.26 6.85
CA LYS A 11 -6.84 9.20 7.98
C LYS A 11 -7.77 10.33 7.57
N GLU A 12 -8.86 10.51 8.33
CA GLU A 12 -9.83 11.56 8.12
C GLU A 12 -10.06 12.33 9.41
N GLN A 13 -10.32 13.64 9.29
CA GLN A 13 -10.70 14.46 10.42
C GLN A 13 -12.18 14.30 10.70
N ASN A 14 -12.52 13.96 11.94
CA ASN A 14 -13.89 13.94 12.40
C ASN A 14 -14.37 15.38 12.60
N GLU A 15 -15.43 15.78 11.90
CA GLU A 15 -15.94 17.17 11.93
C GLU A 15 -16.46 17.58 13.31
N GLN A 16 -16.96 16.64 14.09
CA GLN A 16 -17.52 16.92 15.42
C GLN A 16 -16.43 17.04 16.48
N THR A 17 -15.49 16.11 16.51
CA THR A 17 -14.43 16.06 17.54
C THR A 17 -13.16 16.77 17.11
N ARG A 18 -12.99 16.99 15.81
CA ARG A 18 -11.79 17.51 15.14
C ARG A 18 -10.55 16.63 15.31
N LEU A 19 -10.73 15.40 15.80
CA LEU A 19 -9.67 14.42 15.88
C LEU A 19 -9.46 13.73 14.54
N ILE A 20 -8.20 13.34 14.26
CA ILE A 20 -7.87 12.56 13.08
C ILE A 20 -8.06 11.08 13.43
N GLU A 21 -8.87 10.40 12.66
CA GLU A 21 -9.23 9.00 12.86
C GLU A 21 -8.86 8.17 11.65
N ALA A 22 -8.50 6.90 11.87
CA ALA A 22 -8.35 5.93 10.81
C ALA A 22 -9.73 5.40 10.41
N VAL A 23 -10.04 5.49 9.13
CA VAL A 23 -11.34 5.06 8.58
C VAL A 23 -11.07 4.02 7.49
N ASP A 24 -11.82 2.93 7.51
CA ASP A 24 -11.73 1.90 6.48
C ASP A 24 -12.52 2.32 5.24
N LYS A 25 -11.89 2.21 4.09
CA LYS A 25 -12.51 2.46 2.79
C LYS A 25 -12.30 1.28 1.87
N SER A 26 -13.30 0.97 1.06
CA SER A 26 -13.19 -0.06 0.02
C SER A 26 -12.75 0.59 -1.28
N VAL A 27 -11.72 0.05 -1.89
CA VAL A 27 -11.19 0.52 -3.18
C VAL A 27 -10.99 -0.65 -4.14
N ARG A 28 -11.10 -0.36 -5.43
CA ARG A 28 -10.77 -1.33 -6.48
C ARG A 28 -9.27 -1.29 -6.74
N ALA A 29 -8.63 -2.45 -6.68
CA ALA A 29 -7.17 -2.55 -6.77
C ALA A 29 -6.72 -3.68 -7.69
N TYR A 30 -5.54 -3.53 -8.27
CA TYR A 30 -4.83 -4.59 -8.97
C TYR A 30 -4.12 -5.47 -7.98
N THR A 31 -4.31 -6.79 -8.10
CA THR A 31 -3.58 -7.79 -7.34
C THR A 31 -2.93 -8.79 -8.27
N ASP A 32 -1.79 -9.32 -7.88
CA ASP A 32 -1.09 -10.35 -8.61
C ASP A 32 -0.36 -11.25 -7.60
N THR A 33 -0.94 -12.43 -7.35
CA THR A 33 -0.41 -13.37 -6.36
C THR A 33 0.96 -13.93 -6.73
N ARG A 34 1.38 -13.81 -7.98
CA ARG A 34 2.69 -14.24 -8.45
C ARG A 34 3.71 -13.10 -8.46
N GLY A 35 3.30 -11.92 -8.94
CA GLY A 35 4.20 -10.79 -9.11
C GLY A 35 4.43 -9.98 -7.85
N PHE A 36 3.38 -9.75 -7.06
CA PHE A 36 3.48 -8.99 -5.80
C PHE A 36 2.47 -9.51 -4.76
N PRO A 37 2.72 -10.73 -4.25
CA PRO A 37 1.82 -11.34 -3.26
C PRO A 37 1.70 -10.49 -1.99
N GLY A 38 0.48 -10.37 -1.46
CA GLY A 38 0.18 -9.60 -0.26
C GLY A 38 0.06 -8.10 -0.47
N LEU A 39 0.35 -7.59 -1.66
CA LEU A 39 0.27 -6.17 -2.01
C LEU A 39 -0.79 -5.92 -3.08
N ALA A 40 -1.29 -4.69 -3.12
CA ALA A 40 -2.26 -4.26 -4.12
C ALA A 40 -1.89 -2.87 -4.65
N VAL A 41 -2.15 -2.63 -5.93
CA VAL A 41 -1.87 -1.37 -6.60
C VAL A 41 -3.20 -0.73 -6.98
N HIS A 42 -3.42 0.51 -6.57
CA HIS A 42 -4.67 1.21 -6.84
C HIS A 42 -4.44 2.72 -6.94
N ARG A 43 -5.46 3.43 -7.40
CA ARG A 43 -5.44 4.90 -7.36
C ARG A 43 -5.47 5.37 -5.91
N GLU A 44 -4.68 6.39 -5.60
CA GLU A 44 -4.64 6.95 -4.27
C GLU A 44 -6.01 7.57 -3.94
N TYR A 45 -6.52 7.35 -2.73
CA TYR A 45 -7.88 7.71 -2.36
C TYR A 45 -8.14 9.23 -2.44
N LYS A 46 -7.19 10.04 -1.98
CA LYS A 46 -7.29 11.50 -1.96
C LYS A 46 -6.71 12.18 -3.21
N HIS A 47 -5.78 11.51 -3.89
CA HIS A 47 -5.09 12.02 -5.08
C HIS A 47 -5.30 11.06 -6.25
N LYS A 48 -6.50 11.07 -6.82
CA LYS A 48 -6.96 10.04 -7.77
C LYS A 48 -6.17 9.95 -9.08
N ARG A 49 -5.32 10.93 -9.37
CA ARG A 49 -4.40 10.87 -10.51
C ARG A 49 -3.13 10.09 -10.20
N MET A 50 -2.88 9.82 -8.93
CA MET A 50 -1.69 9.09 -8.47
C MET A 50 -2.05 7.64 -8.20
N TRP A 51 -1.04 6.78 -8.26
CA TRP A 51 -1.14 5.36 -7.95
C TRP A 51 -0.32 5.04 -6.72
N THR A 52 -0.81 4.14 -5.90
CA THR A 52 -0.18 3.76 -4.65
C THR A 52 -0.24 2.25 -4.44
N ILE A 53 0.51 1.77 -3.46
CA ILE A 53 0.58 0.36 -3.08
C ILE A 53 0.07 0.24 -1.66
N THR A 54 -0.80 -0.73 -1.43
CA THR A 54 -1.34 -1.04 -0.10
C THR A 54 -1.02 -2.49 0.27
N HIS A 55 -0.62 -2.71 1.51
CA HIS A 55 -0.52 -4.05 2.09
C HIS A 55 -1.93 -4.54 2.41
N ILE A 56 -2.34 -5.67 1.81
CA ILE A 56 -3.74 -6.12 1.84
C ILE A 56 -4.21 -6.42 3.25
N HIS A 57 -3.41 -7.13 4.05
CA HIS A 57 -3.82 -7.57 5.39
C HIS A 57 -3.97 -6.43 6.39
N THR A 58 -3.15 -5.39 6.29
CA THR A 58 -3.19 -4.26 7.25
C THR A 58 -3.94 -3.05 6.73
N GLY A 59 -4.15 -2.95 5.43
CA GLY A 59 -4.71 -1.76 4.80
C GLY A 59 -3.75 -0.56 4.75
N ALA A 60 -2.50 -0.74 5.15
CA ALA A 60 -1.51 0.33 5.23
C ALA A 60 -0.81 0.56 3.90
N ALA A 61 -0.51 1.82 3.59
CA ALA A 61 0.26 2.18 2.41
C ALA A 61 1.72 1.72 2.53
N VAL A 62 2.28 1.26 1.41
CA VAL A 62 3.67 0.83 1.31
C VAL A 62 4.31 1.52 0.11
N GLY A 63 5.53 2.03 0.28
CA GLY A 63 6.22 2.70 -0.80
C GLY A 63 5.76 4.15 -1.00
N ARG A 64 5.81 4.61 -2.24
CA ARG A 64 5.48 6.00 -2.61
C ARG A 64 4.38 6.05 -3.66
N MET A 65 3.73 7.22 -3.76
CA MET A 65 2.80 7.47 -4.86
C MET A 65 3.55 7.63 -6.18
N ARG A 66 2.96 7.11 -7.25
CA ARG A 66 3.51 7.19 -8.60
C ARG A 66 2.49 7.78 -9.57
N ASN A 67 2.97 8.34 -10.67
CA ASN A 67 2.13 8.95 -11.68
C ASN A 67 1.38 7.93 -12.54
N THR A 68 1.91 6.73 -12.69
CA THR A 68 1.32 5.70 -13.53
C THR A 68 1.17 4.38 -12.78
N ARG A 69 0.19 3.58 -13.23
CA ARG A 69 0.00 2.23 -12.72
C ARG A 69 1.24 1.35 -12.98
N GLN A 70 1.85 1.47 -14.15
CA GLN A 70 3.03 0.67 -14.49
C GLN A 70 4.19 0.91 -13.56
N GLU A 71 4.42 2.17 -13.17
CA GLU A 71 5.45 2.52 -12.20
C GLU A 71 5.14 1.92 -10.82
N ALA A 72 3.88 2.01 -10.38
CA ALA A 72 3.46 1.44 -9.11
C ALA A 72 3.57 -0.09 -9.11
N VAL A 73 3.20 -0.76 -10.19
CA VAL A 73 3.35 -2.22 -10.33
C VAL A 73 4.83 -2.61 -10.26
N LYS A 74 5.69 -1.86 -10.89
CA LYS A 74 7.15 -2.09 -10.83
C LYS A 74 7.67 -1.97 -9.40
N ASP A 75 7.23 -0.94 -8.67
CA ASP A 75 7.59 -0.77 -7.27
C ASP A 75 7.04 -1.92 -6.41
N ALA A 76 5.78 -2.31 -6.60
CA ALA A 76 5.16 -3.41 -5.88
C ALA A 76 5.92 -4.73 -6.08
N THR A 77 6.40 -4.98 -7.28
CA THR A 77 7.13 -6.20 -7.62
C THR A 77 8.44 -6.32 -6.83
N TRP A 78 9.24 -5.26 -6.76
CA TRP A 78 10.48 -5.36 -5.99
C TRP A 78 10.24 -5.27 -4.48
N ILE A 79 9.23 -4.53 -4.01
CA ILE A 79 8.87 -4.49 -2.58
C ILE A 79 8.39 -5.87 -2.13
N ALA A 80 7.59 -6.55 -2.96
CA ALA A 80 7.09 -7.89 -2.64
C ALA A 80 8.21 -8.91 -2.42
N ALA A 81 9.36 -8.72 -3.08
CA ALA A 81 10.50 -9.60 -2.94
C ALA A 81 11.27 -9.41 -1.61
N LEU A 82 11.01 -8.34 -0.86
CA LEU A 82 11.77 -8.02 0.36
C LEU A 82 11.38 -8.87 1.56
N THR A 83 10.15 -9.34 1.63
CA THR A 83 9.64 -10.16 2.73
C THR A 83 8.36 -10.87 2.33
N ASP A 84 7.89 -11.80 3.15
CA ASP A 84 6.61 -12.47 2.95
C ASP A 84 5.48 -11.60 3.52
N TRP A 85 4.91 -10.74 2.69
CA TRP A 85 3.86 -9.80 3.06
C TRP A 85 2.58 -10.50 3.50
N ASP A 86 2.32 -11.74 3.08
CA ASP A 86 1.17 -12.50 3.52
C ASP A 86 1.24 -12.87 5.01
N LYS A 87 2.44 -12.92 5.58
CA LYS A 87 2.66 -13.16 7.01
C LYS A 87 2.67 -11.91 7.87
N VAL A 88 2.71 -10.73 7.25
CA VAL A 88 2.70 -9.46 7.98
C VAL A 88 1.26 -9.16 8.42
N ARG A 89 1.06 -8.96 9.72
CA ARG A 89 -0.24 -8.62 10.31
C ARG A 89 -0.28 -7.23 10.95
N SER A 90 0.89 -6.66 11.23
CA SER A 90 1.03 -5.33 11.79
C SER A 90 2.35 -4.71 11.36
N ALA A 91 2.53 -3.41 11.58
CA ALA A 91 3.78 -2.73 11.28
C ALA A 91 4.98 -3.31 12.03
N GLY A 92 4.75 -3.89 13.22
CA GLY A 92 5.80 -4.52 14.01
C GLY A 92 6.36 -5.81 13.40
N ASP A 93 5.62 -6.44 12.49
CA ASP A 93 6.08 -7.64 11.77
C ASP A 93 7.05 -7.33 10.64
N VAL A 94 7.18 -6.06 10.25
CA VAL A 94 8.11 -5.63 9.21
C VAL A 94 9.44 -5.26 9.87
N THR A 95 10.52 -5.93 9.44
CA THR A 95 11.84 -5.68 10.01
C THR A 95 12.37 -4.30 9.63
N ASP A 96 13.29 -3.76 10.44
CA ASP A 96 13.93 -2.48 10.14
C ASP A 96 14.73 -2.53 8.83
N GLU A 97 15.30 -3.67 8.49
CA GLU A 97 16.01 -3.88 7.22
C GLU A 97 15.09 -3.68 6.03
N VAL A 98 13.87 -4.24 6.08
CA VAL A 98 12.87 -4.08 5.03
C VAL A 98 12.43 -2.61 4.94
N LYS A 99 12.13 -1.98 6.07
CA LYS A 99 11.76 -0.56 6.12
C LYS A 99 12.82 0.34 5.51
N GLN A 100 14.10 0.09 5.84
CA GLN A 100 15.21 0.84 5.30
C GLN A 100 15.42 0.60 3.81
N ALA A 101 15.23 -0.63 3.33
CA ALA A 101 15.35 -0.97 1.92
C ALA A 101 14.32 -0.20 1.09
N VAL A 102 13.06 -0.16 1.54
CA VAL A 102 11.99 0.62 0.89
C VAL A 102 12.35 2.11 0.89
N ARG A 103 12.77 2.64 2.04
CA ARG A 103 13.11 4.06 2.18
C ARG A 103 14.27 4.47 1.28
N ARG A 104 15.33 3.67 1.21
CA ARG A 104 16.47 3.94 0.32
C ARG A 104 16.05 3.98 -1.14
N ARG A 105 15.18 3.08 -1.56
CA ARG A 105 14.70 3.04 -2.95
C ARG A 105 13.88 4.29 -3.28
N ILE A 106 13.06 4.76 -2.34
CA ILE A 106 12.24 5.96 -2.51
C ILE A 106 13.11 7.22 -2.59
N LEU A 107 14.13 7.31 -1.73
CA LEU A 107 15.00 8.50 -1.62
C LEU A 107 16.17 8.47 -2.59
N GLY A 108 16.56 7.32 -3.03
CA GLY A 108 17.67 7.13 -3.94
C GLY A 108 17.25 7.04 -5.37
#